data_30f8be00a28f4c85c24ea5fef7424aa9
#
_entry.id   30f8be00a28f4c85c24ea5fef7424aa9
#
_cell.length_a   1.000
_cell.length_b   1.000
_cell.length_c   1.000
_cell.angle_alpha   90.00
_cell.angle_beta   90.00
_cell.angle_gamma   90.00
#
_symmetry.space_group_name_H-M   'P 1'
#
loop_
_entity.id
_entity.type
_entity.pdbx_description
1 polymer ?
#
loop_
_entity_poly.entity_id
_entity_poly.type
_entity_poly.pdbx_seq_one_letter_code
_entity_poly.pdbx_strand_id
1 'polypeptide(L)'
;MSGCRLCPRACGAVRGEMEGGGVCSMGTLPRVARAALHRWEEPCISGTRGSGAVFFSGCGLRCAFCQNEAISRGGAGETISVRRLAEIFHELEEQGALNINLVNPTHFVPKIINSLESAKKQGLRVPVVYNSGGYERVETLKMLDGLVDIYLPDVKYFSEELAVKLSSAPRYFETAMSAVSEMVRQTGKPVFDENGEILQRGTIVRHLVLPNCYKDSVEVIKRVGERFGGEILFSLMSQYTPFGEVKTNPEFKKMNRRITTFEYEKALDAVLEAGLQGFMQEKSSAKEEYTPSFDFTGI
;
A
#
# COMPACT_ATOMS: atom_id res chain seq x y z
N MET A 1 -11.62 -7.17 27.51
CA MET A 1 -11.41 -7.21 26.04
C MET A 1 -10.02 -6.64 25.76
N SER A 2 -9.15 -7.38 25.10
CA SER A 2 -7.84 -6.86 24.70
C SER A 2 -8.05 -5.81 23.60
N GLY A 3 -7.49 -4.61 23.77
CA GLY A 3 -7.61 -3.53 22.78
C GLY A 3 -6.94 -3.86 21.45
N CYS A 4 -7.17 -3.04 20.41
CA CYS A 4 -6.69 -3.26 19.03
C CYS A 4 -5.15 -3.32 18.96
N ARG A 5 -4.62 -4.35 18.28
CA ARG A 5 -3.20 -4.58 18.02
C ARG A 5 -2.92 -5.01 16.57
N LEU A 6 -3.80 -4.66 15.63
CA LEU A 6 -3.66 -5.09 14.22
C LEU A 6 -2.49 -4.46 13.47
N CYS A 7 -2.07 -3.26 13.84
CA CYS A 7 -0.92 -2.61 13.23
C CYS A 7 0.18 -2.34 14.28
N PRO A 8 1.40 -1.95 13.87
CA PRO A 8 2.52 -1.70 14.78
C PRO A 8 2.28 -0.58 15.80
N ARG A 9 1.27 0.26 15.59
CA ARG A 9 0.83 1.24 16.62
C ARG A 9 0.43 0.56 17.92
N ALA A 10 -0.12 -0.64 17.86
CA ALA A 10 -0.57 -1.42 19.02
C ALA A 10 -1.29 -0.55 20.06
N CYS A 11 -2.12 0.38 19.57
CA CYS A 11 -2.69 1.50 20.35
C CYS A 11 -3.65 1.05 21.46
N GLY A 12 -4.04 -0.22 21.50
CA GLY A 12 -4.94 -0.76 22.52
C GLY A 12 -6.36 -0.19 22.48
N ALA A 13 -6.74 0.52 21.42
CA ALA A 13 -8.05 1.15 21.32
C ALA A 13 -9.18 0.12 21.37
N VAL A 14 -10.24 0.45 22.09
CA VAL A 14 -11.53 -0.24 21.97
C VAL A 14 -12.20 0.28 20.69
N ARG A 15 -12.65 -0.65 19.85
CA ARG A 15 -13.28 -0.35 18.57
C ARG A 15 -14.68 -0.97 18.55
N GLY A 16 -15.70 -0.12 18.41
CA GLY A 16 -17.05 -0.51 18.04
C GLY A 16 -17.13 -0.91 16.57
N GLU A 17 -18.32 -1.22 16.08
CA GLU A 17 -18.51 -1.56 14.68
C GLU A 17 -18.28 -0.35 13.75
N MET A 18 -18.85 0.80 14.08
CA MET A 18 -18.83 2.01 13.27
C MET A 18 -17.67 2.94 13.61
N GLU A 19 -17.29 3.01 14.89
CA GLU A 19 -16.37 4.01 15.43
C GLU A 19 -15.24 3.37 16.23
N GLY A 20 -14.09 4.04 16.29
CA GLY A 20 -12.94 3.63 17.11
C GLY A 20 -12.01 4.78 17.46
N GLY A 21 -11.53 4.76 18.71
CA GLY A 21 -10.63 5.79 19.27
C GLY A 21 -9.14 5.58 18.98
N GLY A 22 -8.76 4.68 18.07
CA GLY A 22 -7.35 4.42 17.75
C GLY A 22 -6.75 5.45 16.81
N VAL A 23 -5.43 5.29 16.51
CA VAL A 23 -4.69 6.18 15.59
C VAL A 23 -5.33 6.23 14.19
N CYS A 24 -5.90 5.13 13.71
CA CYS A 24 -6.62 5.07 12.44
C CYS A 24 -8.03 5.70 12.49
N SER A 25 -8.58 5.93 13.69
CA SER A 25 -9.93 6.48 13.92
C SER A 25 -11.06 5.66 13.31
N MET A 26 -10.88 4.32 13.15
CA MET A 26 -11.84 3.44 12.48
C MET A 26 -12.48 2.44 13.45
N GLY A 27 -13.75 2.12 13.17
CA GLY A 27 -14.48 0.98 13.75
C GLY A 27 -13.94 -0.36 13.24
N THR A 28 -14.64 -1.45 13.57
CA THR A 28 -14.23 -2.81 13.13
C THR A 28 -14.80 -3.18 11.76
N LEU A 29 -15.94 -2.61 11.35
CA LEU A 29 -16.49 -2.81 10.03
C LEU A 29 -15.69 -2.00 8.98
N PRO A 30 -15.52 -2.55 7.76
CA PRO A 30 -14.81 -1.86 6.69
C PRO A 30 -15.48 -0.52 6.35
N ARG A 31 -14.66 0.53 6.28
CA ARG A 31 -15.08 1.82 5.74
C ARG A 31 -14.38 2.04 4.42
N VAL A 32 -15.16 2.12 3.34
CA VAL A 32 -14.68 2.20 1.97
C VAL A 32 -15.01 3.57 1.40
N ALA A 33 -14.05 4.19 0.74
CA ALA A 33 -14.19 5.51 0.12
C ALA A 33 -14.42 5.43 -1.40
N ARG A 34 -13.99 4.33 -2.02
CA ARG A 34 -14.16 4.06 -3.44
C ARG A 34 -13.87 2.59 -3.73
N ALA A 35 -14.63 2.01 -4.68
CA ALA A 35 -14.34 0.72 -5.28
C ALA A 35 -14.52 0.83 -6.79
N ALA A 36 -13.44 0.77 -7.58
CA ALA A 36 -13.50 0.94 -9.03
C ALA A 36 -12.25 0.39 -9.72
N LEU A 37 -12.31 0.21 -11.03
CA LEU A 37 -11.14 -0.10 -11.85
C LEU A 37 -10.13 1.05 -11.78
N HIS A 38 -8.88 0.73 -11.40
CA HIS A 38 -7.76 1.65 -11.34
C HIS A 38 -6.66 1.19 -12.30
N ARG A 39 -6.18 2.11 -13.15
CA ARG A 39 -5.25 1.77 -14.24
C ARG A 39 -3.83 2.28 -14.03
N TRP A 40 -3.53 2.78 -12.84
CA TRP A 40 -2.28 3.48 -12.55
C TRP A 40 -1.41 2.79 -11.50
N GLU A 41 -1.68 1.50 -11.21
CA GLU A 41 -0.73 0.67 -10.48
C GLU A 41 0.40 0.20 -11.42
N GLU A 42 1.34 -0.58 -10.93
CA GLU A 42 2.40 -1.17 -11.74
C GLU A 42 1.82 -1.90 -12.97
N PRO A 43 2.52 -1.85 -14.12
CA PRO A 43 2.01 -2.44 -15.37
C PRO A 43 1.55 -3.89 -15.23
N CYS A 44 2.27 -4.69 -14.43
CA CYS A 44 1.91 -6.09 -14.19
C CYS A 44 0.72 -6.29 -13.23
N ILE A 45 0.25 -5.23 -12.57
CA ILE A 45 -0.95 -5.22 -11.71
C ILE A 45 -2.17 -4.72 -12.46
N SER A 46 -2.05 -3.57 -13.12
CA SER A 46 -3.18 -2.93 -13.83
C SER A 46 -3.38 -3.46 -15.25
N GLY A 47 -2.30 -3.84 -15.94
CA GLY A 47 -2.36 -4.16 -17.37
C GLY A 47 -3.13 -3.11 -18.16
N THR A 48 -3.89 -3.55 -19.16
CA THR A 48 -4.78 -2.68 -19.95
C THR A 48 -6.20 -2.61 -19.41
N ARG A 49 -6.64 -3.62 -18.63
CA ARG A 49 -8.00 -3.72 -18.12
C ARG A 49 -8.21 -2.96 -16.80
N GLY A 50 -7.19 -2.88 -15.97
CA GLY A 50 -7.20 -2.23 -14.68
C GLY A 50 -7.26 -3.20 -13.50
N SER A 51 -6.85 -2.69 -12.35
CA SER A 51 -6.91 -3.33 -11.03
C SER A 51 -8.22 -2.95 -10.35
N GLY A 52 -8.96 -3.88 -9.76
CA GLY A 52 -10.17 -3.63 -9.00
C GLY A 52 -9.83 -3.06 -7.62
N ALA A 53 -9.58 -1.76 -7.55
CA ALA A 53 -9.08 -1.12 -6.35
C ALA A 53 -10.20 -0.77 -5.37
N VAL A 54 -10.07 -1.25 -4.12
CA VAL A 54 -10.94 -0.92 -2.98
C VAL A 54 -10.15 -0.06 -2.00
N PHE A 55 -10.49 1.22 -1.91
CA PHE A 55 -9.82 2.21 -1.07
C PHE A 55 -10.47 2.25 0.31
N PHE A 56 -9.74 1.80 1.32
CA PHE A 56 -10.19 1.82 2.72
C PHE A 56 -9.83 3.14 3.41
N SER A 57 -10.76 3.66 4.20
CA SER A 57 -10.56 4.87 4.99
C SER A 57 -9.81 4.60 6.29
N GLY A 58 -9.15 5.63 6.81
CA GLY A 58 -8.28 5.53 7.98
C GLY A 58 -6.89 5.00 7.62
N CYS A 59 -5.89 5.27 8.46
CA CYS A 59 -4.53 4.76 8.27
C CYS A 59 -3.77 4.70 9.59
N GLY A 60 -2.94 3.68 9.77
CA GLY A 60 -2.00 3.58 10.89
C GLY A 60 -0.79 4.51 10.75
N LEU A 61 -0.45 4.93 9.53
CA LEU A 61 0.54 5.96 9.24
C LEU A 61 -0.13 7.34 9.18
N ARG A 62 0.65 8.38 9.43
CA ARG A 62 0.21 9.78 9.32
C ARG A 62 1.20 10.56 8.47
N CYS A 63 1.35 10.10 7.20
CA CYS A 63 2.31 10.71 6.29
C CYS A 63 1.95 12.16 6.00
N ALA A 64 2.89 13.09 6.22
CA ALA A 64 2.72 14.52 5.99
C ALA A 64 2.47 14.87 4.51
N PHE A 65 2.84 13.96 3.59
CA PHE A 65 2.71 14.08 2.13
C PHE A 65 1.69 13.10 1.54
N CYS A 66 0.70 12.65 2.30
CA CYS A 66 -0.24 11.63 1.86
C CYS A 66 -1.11 12.13 0.71
N GLN A 67 -1.03 11.48 -0.46
CA GLN A 67 -1.93 11.76 -1.60
C GLN A 67 -3.38 11.45 -1.26
N ASN A 68 -3.59 10.42 -0.46
CA ASN A 68 -4.90 9.96 -0.02
C ASN A 68 -5.33 10.60 1.31
N GLU A 69 -4.92 11.85 1.60
CA GLU A 69 -5.19 12.50 2.89
C GLU A 69 -6.69 12.54 3.20
N ALA A 70 -7.53 12.81 2.21
CA ALA A 70 -8.98 12.88 2.36
C ALA A 70 -9.60 11.62 2.99
N ILE A 71 -9.02 10.46 2.72
CA ILE A 71 -9.50 9.17 3.26
C ILE A 71 -8.63 8.66 4.40
N SER A 72 -7.31 8.88 4.35
CA SER A 72 -6.37 8.33 5.34
C SER A 72 -6.56 8.93 6.74
N ARG A 73 -7.11 10.13 6.83
CA ARG A 73 -7.45 10.81 8.09
C ARG A 73 -8.88 10.52 8.58
N GLY A 74 -9.60 9.61 7.92
CA GLY A 74 -10.90 9.08 8.36
C GLY A 74 -12.12 9.93 8.00
N GLY A 75 -11.95 10.95 7.16
CA GLY A 75 -13.05 11.87 6.82
C GLY A 75 -14.07 11.32 5.83
N ALA A 76 -13.61 10.68 4.77
CA ALA A 76 -14.45 10.18 3.69
C ALA A 76 -14.68 8.66 3.79
N GLY A 77 -15.77 8.17 3.17
CA GLY A 77 -16.09 6.75 3.06
C GLY A 77 -17.35 6.33 3.80
N GLU A 78 -17.93 5.23 3.37
CA GLU A 78 -19.08 4.60 3.98
C GLU A 78 -18.71 3.31 4.69
N THR A 79 -19.35 3.03 5.83
CA THR A 79 -19.16 1.79 6.56
C THR A 79 -20.08 0.73 5.98
N ILE A 80 -19.49 -0.37 5.53
CA ILE A 80 -20.21 -1.45 4.85
C ILE A 80 -20.10 -2.77 5.62
N SER A 81 -21.03 -3.68 5.35
CA SER A 81 -21.00 -5.03 5.92
C SER A 81 -19.96 -5.91 5.23
N VAL A 82 -19.55 -6.99 5.90
CA VAL A 82 -18.69 -8.06 5.33
C VAL A 82 -19.30 -8.62 4.04
N ARG A 83 -20.65 -8.80 4.01
CA ARG A 83 -21.36 -9.27 2.83
C ARG A 83 -21.23 -8.28 1.67
N ARG A 84 -21.47 -6.98 1.92
CA ARG A 84 -21.37 -5.95 0.87
C ARG A 84 -19.93 -5.88 0.31
N LEU A 85 -18.92 -6.00 1.15
CA LEU A 85 -17.53 -6.03 0.69
C LEU A 85 -17.25 -7.25 -0.23
N ALA A 86 -17.81 -8.42 0.07
CA ALA A 86 -17.69 -9.58 -0.79
C ALA A 86 -18.42 -9.39 -2.14
N GLU A 87 -19.60 -8.75 -2.13
CA GLU A 87 -20.34 -8.38 -3.35
C GLU A 87 -19.52 -7.43 -4.22
N ILE A 88 -18.87 -6.41 -3.63
CA ILE A 88 -17.99 -5.47 -4.35
C ILE A 88 -16.84 -6.20 -5.06
N PHE A 89 -16.26 -7.23 -4.46
CA PHE A 89 -15.20 -8.01 -5.09
C PHE A 89 -15.68 -8.69 -6.38
N HIS A 90 -16.89 -9.26 -6.37
CA HIS A 90 -17.48 -9.86 -7.56
C HIS A 90 -17.85 -8.80 -8.61
N GLU A 91 -18.43 -7.68 -8.21
CA GLU A 91 -18.76 -6.58 -9.12
C GLU A 91 -17.51 -6.05 -9.86
N LEU A 92 -16.37 -5.97 -9.17
CA LEU A 92 -15.11 -5.58 -9.78
C LEU A 92 -14.57 -6.65 -10.75
N GLU A 93 -14.67 -7.92 -10.38
CA GLU A 93 -14.31 -9.04 -11.27
C GLU A 93 -15.19 -9.05 -12.53
N GLU A 94 -16.51 -8.86 -12.39
CA GLU A 94 -17.47 -8.76 -13.52
C GLU A 94 -17.17 -7.56 -14.43
N GLN A 95 -16.65 -6.45 -13.88
CA GLN A 95 -16.18 -5.31 -14.66
C GLN A 95 -14.87 -5.60 -15.42
N GLY A 96 -14.28 -6.76 -15.23
CA GLY A 96 -13.07 -7.19 -15.91
C GLY A 96 -11.76 -6.86 -15.18
N ALA A 97 -11.81 -6.57 -13.87
CA ALA A 97 -10.62 -6.36 -13.06
C ALA A 97 -9.64 -7.54 -13.19
N LEU A 98 -8.35 -7.23 -13.29
CA LEU A 98 -7.29 -8.24 -13.31
C LEU A 98 -7.01 -8.86 -11.94
N ASN A 99 -7.39 -8.16 -10.88
CA ASN A 99 -7.22 -8.53 -9.47
C ASN A 99 -8.14 -7.70 -8.58
N ILE A 100 -8.28 -8.09 -7.30
CA ILE A 100 -8.89 -7.26 -6.26
C ILE A 100 -7.77 -6.62 -5.44
N ASN A 101 -7.63 -5.31 -5.53
CA ASN A 101 -6.56 -4.55 -4.89
C ASN A 101 -7.08 -3.84 -3.63
N LEU A 102 -6.69 -4.34 -2.48
CA LEU A 102 -7.07 -3.82 -1.16
C LEU A 102 -6.10 -2.71 -0.74
N VAL A 103 -6.50 -1.46 -0.93
CA VAL A 103 -5.63 -0.30 -0.65
C VAL A 103 -5.77 0.14 0.80
N ASN A 104 -4.68 0.03 1.57
CA ASN A 104 -4.57 0.38 2.99
C ASN A 104 -5.53 -0.41 3.91
N PRO A 105 -5.56 -1.75 3.84
CA PRO A 105 -6.56 -2.60 4.48
C PRO A 105 -6.25 -2.98 5.94
N THR A 106 -5.06 -2.71 6.46
CA THR A 106 -4.47 -3.24 7.70
C THR A 106 -5.41 -3.31 8.89
N HIS A 107 -6.14 -2.23 9.14
CA HIS A 107 -6.98 -2.09 10.34
C HIS A 107 -8.34 -2.78 10.21
N PHE A 108 -8.66 -3.34 9.04
CA PHE A 108 -9.86 -4.11 8.75
C PHE A 108 -9.59 -5.59 8.46
N VAL A 109 -8.35 -6.07 8.61
CA VAL A 109 -7.93 -7.43 8.25
C VAL A 109 -8.91 -8.52 8.74
N PRO A 110 -9.41 -8.56 9.99
CA PRO A 110 -10.33 -9.62 10.41
C PRO A 110 -11.64 -9.66 9.62
N LYS A 111 -12.17 -8.50 9.21
CA LYS A 111 -13.40 -8.41 8.42
C LYS A 111 -13.14 -8.67 6.93
N ILE A 112 -11.98 -8.26 6.44
CA ILE A 112 -11.53 -8.55 5.07
C ILE A 112 -11.36 -10.06 4.87
N ILE A 113 -10.78 -10.77 5.84
CA ILE A 113 -10.67 -12.23 5.80
C ILE A 113 -12.06 -12.86 5.59
N ASN A 114 -13.04 -12.48 6.42
CA ASN A 114 -14.39 -13.00 6.29
C ASN A 114 -15.02 -12.71 4.92
N SER A 115 -14.75 -11.51 4.36
CA SER A 115 -15.25 -11.12 3.03
C SER A 115 -14.56 -11.91 1.91
N LEU A 116 -13.25 -12.10 1.98
CA LEU A 116 -12.48 -12.89 1.00
C LEU A 116 -12.87 -14.36 1.03
N GLU A 117 -13.00 -14.96 2.21
CA GLU A 117 -13.47 -16.34 2.35
C GLU A 117 -14.86 -16.52 1.77
N SER A 118 -15.78 -15.56 2.00
CA SER A 118 -17.12 -15.58 1.43
C SER A 118 -17.06 -15.46 -0.09
N ALA A 119 -16.32 -14.50 -0.64
CA ALA A 119 -16.21 -14.29 -2.08
C ALA A 119 -15.53 -15.48 -2.78
N LYS A 120 -14.44 -16.03 -2.23
CA LYS A 120 -13.77 -17.23 -2.79
C LYS A 120 -14.70 -18.45 -2.79
N LYS A 121 -15.52 -18.66 -1.74
CA LYS A 121 -16.54 -19.71 -1.72
C LYS A 121 -17.62 -19.52 -2.78
N GLN A 122 -17.90 -18.27 -3.16
CA GLN A 122 -18.88 -17.91 -4.20
C GLN A 122 -18.27 -17.87 -5.60
N GLY A 123 -16.99 -18.19 -5.76
CA GLY A 123 -16.35 -18.33 -7.07
C GLY A 123 -15.47 -17.18 -7.52
N LEU A 124 -15.06 -16.27 -6.64
CA LEU A 124 -14.05 -15.25 -6.97
C LEU A 124 -12.73 -15.93 -7.39
N ARG A 125 -12.22 -15.58 -8.57
CA ARG A 125 -11.07 -16.25 -9.22
C ARG A 125 -9.86 -15.36 -9.40
N VAL A 126 -10.04 -14.05 -9.51
CA VAL A 126 -8.94 -13.12 -9.73
C VAL A 126 -8.03 -13.02 -8.50
N PRO A 127 -6.71 -12.82 -8.68
CA PRO A 127 -5.78 -12.66 -7.57
C PRO A 127 -6.16 -11.52 -6.62
N VAL A 128 -5.81 -11.67 -5.35
CA VAL A 128 -5.99 -10.65 -4.32
C VAL A 128 -4.68 -9.94 -4.05
N VAL A 129 -4.66 -8.62 -4.19
CA VAL A 129 -3.53 -7.73 -3.91
C VAL A 129 -3.73 -7.04 -2.57
N TYR A 130 -2.73 -7.11 -1.69
CA TYR A 130 -2.68 -6.37 -0.43
C TYR A 130 -1.71 -5.20 -0.56
N ASN A 131 -2.24 -3.99 -0.72
CA ASN A 131 -1.51 -2.76 -0.99
C ASN A 131 -1.42 -1.92 0.28
N SER A 132 -0.23 -1.77 0.85
CA SER A 132 -0.06 -1.14 2.15
C SER A 132 1.17 -0.23 2.24
N GLY A 133 1.18 0.61 3.28
CA GLY A 133 2.33 1.47 3.60
C GLY A 133 3.53 0.71 4.20
N GLY A 134 3.54 -0.61 4.22
CA GLY A 134 4.63 -1.44 4.73
C GLY A 134 4.74 -1.51 6.27
N TYR A 135 4.05 -0.64 7.00
CA TYR A 135 4.07 -0.61 8.46
C TYR A 135 3.07 -1.63 9.03
N GLU A 136 3.43 -2.92 8.90
CA GLU A 136 2.56 -4.05 9.19
C GLU A 136 3.12 -4.91 10.34
N ARG A 137 2.23 -5.56 11.09
CA ARG A 137 2.61 -6.59 12.04
C ARG A 137 2.63 -7.95 11.37
N VAL A 138 3.71 -8.69 11.62
CA VAL A 138 3.87 -10.07 11.12
C VAL A 138 2.70 -10.96 11.55
N GLU A 139 2.22 -10.82 12.80
CA GLU A 139 1.09 -11.61 13.31
C GLU A 139 -0.20 -11.33 12.54
N THR A 140 -0.41 -10.09 12.11
CA THR A 140 -1.58 -9.72 11.31
C THR A 140 -1.46 -10.24 9.87
N LEU A 141 -0.28 -10.17 9.29
CA LEU A 141 -0.02 -10.73 7.96
C LEU A 141 -0.20 -12.25 7.92
N LYS A 142 0.22 -12.96 8.98
CA LYS A 142 0.00 -14.42 9.09
C LYS A 142 -1.49 -14.82 9.04
N MET A 143 -2.40 -13.95 9.46
CA MET A 143 -3.83 -14.21 9.35
C MET A 143 -4.33 -14.23 7.88
N LEU A 144 -3.57 -13.66 6.95
CA LEU A 144 -3.88 -13.54 5.53
C LEU A 144 -3.27 -14.67 4.69
N ASP A 145 -2.50 -15.57 5.29
CA ASP A 145 -1.82 -16.67 4.58
C ASP A 145 -2.83 -17.53 3.80
N GLY A 146 -2.58 -17.71 2.50
CA GLY A 146 -3.49 -18.41 1.58
C GLY A 146 -4.69 -17.60 1.07
N LEU A 147 -4.88 -16.35 1.54
CA LEU A 147 -5.96 -15.47 1.08
C LEU A 147 -5.47 -14.36 0.14
N VAL A 148 -4.23 -13.92 0.30
CA VAL A 148 -3.57 -12.88 -0.50
C VAL A 148 -2.58 -13.54 -1.44
N ASP A 149 -2.63 -13.16 -2.71
CA ASP A 149 -1.78 -13.69 -3.78
C ASP A 149 -0.60 -12.76 -4.07
N ILE A 150 -0.81 -11.46 -3.96
CA ILE A 150 0.19 -10.43 -4.26
C ILE A 150 0.28 -9.44 -3.12
N TYR A 151 1.49 -9.19 -2.63
CA TYR A 151 1.75 -8.10 -1.70
C TYR A 151 2.41 -6.91 -2.39
N LEU A 152 1.92 -5.70 -2.09
CA LEU A 152 2.38 -4.43 -2.66
C LEU A 152 2.74 -3.44 -1.52
N PRO A 153 3.78 -3.76 -0.72
CA PRO A 153 4.20 -2.90 0.39
C PRO A 153 5.08 -1.74 -0.08
N ASP A 154 4.89 -0.57 0.53
CA ASP A 154 5.90 0.48 0.45
C ASP A 154 7.01 0.24 1.48
N VAL A 155 8.26 0.48 1.13
CA VAL A 155 9.37 0.70 2.07
C VAL A 155 9.82 2.15 1.93
N LYS A 156 9.31 3.01 2.84
CA LYS A 156 9.36 4.48 2.66
C LYS A 156 10.65 5.11 3.16
N TYR A 157 11.21 4.60 4.26
CA TYR A 157 12.32 5.22 4.97
C TYR A 157 13.29 4.17 5.50
N PHE A 158 14.57 4.49 5.50
CA PHE A 158 15.61 3.83 6.28
C PHE A 158 15.80 4.53 7.63
N SER A 159 15.86 5.87 7.62
CA SER A 159 16.09 6.70 8.78
C SER A 159 14.89 6.72 9.74
N GLU A 160 15.14 6.42 11.01
CA GLU A 160 14.17 6.55 12.10
C GLU A 160 13.66 8.00 12.24
N GLU A 161 14.57 8.98 12.12
CA GLU A 161 14.23 10.40 12.20
C GLU A 161 13.22 10.79 11.12
N LEU A 162 13.46 10.38 9.86
CA LEU A 162 12.53 10.65 8.76
C LEU A 162 11.19 9.93 8.95
N ALA A 163 11.21 8.68 9.38
CA ALA A 163 10.01 7.90 9.61
C ALA A 163 9.10 8.51 10.69
N VAL A 164 9.69 8.94 11.78
CA VAL A 164 8.96 9.61 12.87
C VAL A 164 8.47 10.97 12.42
N LYS A 165 9.34 11.78 11.79
CA LYS A 165 9.01 13.14 11.35
C LYS A 165 7.93 13.17 10.28
N LEU A 166 8.04 12.31 9.26
CA LEU A 166 7.18 12.37 8.07
C LEU A 166 5.94 11.47 8.16
N SER A 167 5.93 10.43 9.01
CA SER A 167 4.82 9.49 9.11
C SER A 167 4.46 9.12 10.54
N SER A 168 5.07 9.77 11.54
CA SER A 168 4.95 9.43 12.96
C SER A 168 5.14 7.92 13.23
N ALA A 169 6.02 7.24 12.52
CA ALA A 169 6.15 5.78 12.49
C ALA A 169 7.47 5.32 13.13
N PRO A 170 7.52 5.14 14.47
CA PRO A 170 8.71 4.63 15.13
C PRO A 170 9.04 3.20 14.67
N ARG A 171 10.33 2.91 14.56
CA ARG A 171 10.87 1.62 14.11
C ARG A 171 10.31 1.18 12.76
N TYR A 172 10.10 2.15 11.85
CA TYR A 172 9.45 1.88 10.56
C TYR A 172 10.24 0.88 9.73
N PHE A 173 11.56 1.11 9.53
CA PHE A 173 12.36 0.29 8.63
C PHE A 173 12.41 -1.18 9.06
N GLU A 174 12.73 -1.45 10.31
CA GLU A 174 12.79 -2.80 10.86
C GLU A 174 11.43 -3.50 10.75
N THR A 175 10.35 -2.76 11.03
CA THR A 175 8.98 -3.26 10.93
C THR A 175 8.61 -3.61 9.49
N ALA A 176 8.92 -2.71 8.53
CA ALA A 176 8.64 -2.93 7.11
C ALA A 176 9.45 -4.11 6.55
N MET A 177 10.73 -4.21 6.89
CA MET A 177 11.57 -5.33 6.44
C MET A 177 11.10 -6.68 7.02
N SER A 178 10.61 -6.71 8.24
CA SER A 178 10.02 -7.90 8.85
C SER A 178 8.70 -8.27 8.18
N ALA A 179 7.89 -7.27 7.86
CA ALA A 179 6.63 -7.46 7.12
C ALA A 179 6.89 -8.02 5.71
N VAL A 180 7.82 -7.43 4.96
CA VAL A 180 8.19 -7.92 3.62
C VAL A 180 8.72 -9.35 3.68
N SER A 181 9.51 -9.71 4.70
CA SER A 181 9.97 -11.09 4.88
C SER A 181 8.82 -12.09 5.04
N GLU A 182 7.78 -11.71 5.78
CA GLU A 182 6.59 -12.55 5.93
C GLU A 182 5.77 -12.60 4.62
N MET A 183 5.66 -11.48 3.90
CA MET A 183 4.98 -11.42 2.61
C MET A 183 5.65 -12.33 1.58
N VAL A 184 6.98 -12.28 1.48
CA VAL A 184 7.78 -13.17 0.61
C VAL A 184 7.63 -14.63 1.03
N ARG A 185 7.62 -14.92 2.34
CA ARG A 185 7.37 -16.29 2.83
C ARG A 185 6.04 -16.86 2.33
N GLN A 186 4.99 -16.02 2.30
CA GLN A 186 3.64 -16.43 1.88
C GLN A 186 3.53 -16.60 0.37
N THR A 187 4.12 -15.68 -0.39
CA THR A 187 3.93 -15.65 -1.85
C THR A 187 5.04 -16.35 -2.64
N GLY A 188 6.25 -16.47 -2.08
CA GLY A 188 7.42 -16.94 -2.81
C GLY A 188 7.86 -15.97 -3.91
N LYS A 189 8.60 -16.49 -4.89
CA LYS A 189 9.07 -15.70 -6.05
C LYS A 189 7.91 -15.27 -6.94
N PRO A 190 8.07 -14.13 -7.67
CA PRO A 190 7.07 -13.66 -8.61
C PRO A 190 6.68 -14.70 -9.67
N VAL A 191 5.38 -14.90 -9.84
CA VAL A 191 4.80 -15.78 -10.86
C VAL A 191 3.87 -14.94 -11.74
N PHE A 192 4.12 -14.95 -13.03
CA PHE A 192 3.32 -14.25 -14.03
C PHE A 192 2.34 -15.20 -14.73
N ASP A 193 1.38 -14.61 -15.44
CA ASP A 193 0.48 -15.34 -16.33
C ASP A 193 1.25 -16.01 -17.50
N GLU A 194 0.54 -16.76 -18.33
CA GLU A 194 1.12 -17.48 -19.47
C GLU A 194 1.82 -16.58 -20.50
N ASN A 195 1.42 -15.31 -20.57
CA ASN A 195 2.02 -14.30 -21.45
C ASN A 195 3.25 -13.64 -20.80
N GLY A 196 3.50 -13.84 -19.52
CA GLY A 196 4.60 -13.19 -18.80
C GLY A 196 4.34 -11.71 -18.49
N GLU A 197 3.09 -11.24 -18.56
CA GLU A 197 2.75 -9.83 -18.44
C GLU A 197 2.10 -9.47 -17.10
N ILE A 198 1.14 -10.29 -16.65
CA ILE A 198 0.32 -9.99 -15.46
C ILE A 198 0.75 -10.87 -14.29
N LEU A 199 1.12 -10.22 -13.18
CA LEU A 199 1.53 -10.89 -11.97
C LEU A 199 0.34 -11.63 -11.35
N GLN A 200 0.53 -12.92 -11.08
CA GLN A 200 -0.46 -13.79 -10.46
C GLN A 200 -0.16 -14.02 -8.97
N ARG A 201 1.13 -14.00 -8.61
CA ARG A 201 1.60 -14.22 -7.24
C ARG A 201 2.97 -13.60 -7.04
N GLY A 202 3.21 -13.04 -5.84
CA GLY A 202 4.52 -12.49 -5.50
C GLY A 202 4.45 -11.23 -4.64
N THR A 203 5.61 -10.62 -4.44
CA THR A 203 5.74 -9.36 -3.69
C THR A 203 6.42 -8.30 -4.54
N ILE A 204 5.82 -7.13 -4.66
CA ILE A 204 6.43 -5.94 -5.27
C ILE A 204 6.71 -4.93 -4.18
N VAL A 205 7.96 -4.70 -3.86
CA VAL A 205 8.36 -3.65 -2.91
C VAL A 205 8.43 -2.32 -3.63
N ARG A 206 7.68 -1.33 -3.14
CA ARG A 206 7.65 0.03 -3.71
C ARG A 206 8.46 1.00 -2.88
N HIS A 207 9.16 1.91 -3.55
CA HIS A 207 9.85 3.03 -2.91
C HIS A 207 9.59 4.34 -3.64
N LEU A 208 9.01 5.32 -2.94
CA LEU A 208 8.80 6.67 -3.46
C LEU A 208 9.99 7.55 -3.09
N VAL A 209 10.69 8.07 -4.09
CA VAL A 209 11.78 9.03 -3.86
C VAL A 209 11.20 10.35 -3.36
N LEU A 210 11.72 10.83 -2.23
CA LEU A 210 11.26 12.08 -1.61
C LEU A 210 12.29 13.20 -1.80
N PRO A 211 11.85 14.47 -1.97
CA PRO A 211 12.76 15.61 -2.08
C PRO A 211 13.69 15.72 -0.87
N ASN A 212 14.96 15.97 -1.13
CA ASN A 212 16.05 16.07 -0.13
C ASN A 212 16.34 14.77 0.66
N CYS A 213 15.75 13.63 0.26
CA CYS A 213 15.90 12.37 0.98
C CYS A 213 16.60 11.26 0.15
N TYR A 214 17.25 11.61 -0.99
CA TYR A 214 17.84 10.60 -1.89
C TYR A 214 18.88 9.69 -1.19
N LYS A 215 19.62 10.18 -0.20
CA LYS A 215 20.55 9.35 0.58
C LYS A 215 19.83 8.26 1.38
N ASP A 216 18.68 8.59 1.94
CA ASP A 216 17.81 7.63 2.62
C ASP A 216 17.24 6.61 1.63
N SER A 217 16.84 7.07 0.43
CA SER A 217 16.40 6.20 -0.66
C SER A 217 17.48 5.19 -1.07
N VAL A 218 18.73 5.63 -1.20
CA VAL A 218 19.87 4.75 -1.51
C VAL A 218 20.03 3.66 -0.45
N GLU A 219 19.95 4.00 0.84
CA GLU A 219 20.05 3.02 1.93
C GLU A 219 18.86 2.05 1.94
N VAL A 220 17.63 2.53 1.71
CA VAL A 220 16.45 1.64 1.56
C VAL A 220 16.69 0.63 0.45
N ILE A 221 17.08 1.10 -0.74
CA ILE A 221 17.26 0.27 -1.93
C ILE A 221 18.34 -0.78 -1.69
N LYS A 222 19.49 -0.36 -1.16
CA LYS A 222 20.60 -1.24 -0.82
C LYS A 222 20.16 -2.37 0.13
N ARG A 223 19.51 -2.02 1.24
CA ARG A 223 19.07 -2.99 2.25
C ARG A 223 17.98 -3.95 1.73
N VAL A 224 17.08 -3.44 0.89
CA VAL A 224 16.06 -4.28 0.24
C VAL A 224 16.72 -5.25 -0.72
N GLY A 225 17.69 -4.79 -1.54
CA GLY A 225 18.45 -5.64 -2.45
C GLY A 225 19.28 -6.71 -1.73
N GLU A 226 20.02 -6.32 -0.68
CA GLU A 226 20.81 -7.25 0.15
C GLU A 226 19.95 -8.37 0.76
N ARG A 227 18.71 -8.07 1.13
CA ARG A 227 17.87 -9.03 1.86
C ARG A 227 16.94 -9.87 0.98
N PHE A 228 16.41 -9.29 -0.09
CA PHE A 228 15.36 -9.95 -0.87
C PHE A 228 15.75 -10.22 -2.33
N GLY A 229 16.78 -9.59 -2.87
CA GLY A 229 17.37 -9.83 -4.17
C GLY A 229 16.37 -10.34 -5.23
N GLY A 230 16.62 -11.49 -5.84
CA GLY A 230 15.76 -12.10 -6.85
C GLY A 230 14.46 -12.75 -6.34
N GLU A 231 14.01 -12.46 -5.09
CA GLU A 231 12.76 -12.99 -4.53
C GLU A 231 11.57 -12.05 -4.67
N ILE A 232 11.83 -10.78 -5.03
CA ILE A 232 10.83 -9.74 -5.19
C ILE A 232 10.94 -9.02 -6.53
N LEU A 233 9.91 -8.28 -6.88
CA LEU A 233 10.01 -7.15 -7.82
C LEU A 233 10.17 -5.85 -7.03
N PHE A 234 10.86 -4.88 -7.62
CA PHE A 234 11.05 -3.57 -7.01
C PHE A 234 10.45 -2.47 -7.90
N SER A 235 9.68 -1.56 -7.32
CA SER A 235 9.09 -0.42 -8.03
C SER A 235 9.65 0.89 -7.48
N LEU A 236 10.52 1.55 -8.27
CA LEU A 236 11.04 2.88 -7.94
C LEU A 236 10.10 3.95 -8.49
N MET A 237 9.47 4.70 -7.59
CA MET A 237 8.47 5.71 -7.94
C MET A 237 9.07 7.13 -7.93
N SER A 238 8.82 7.87 -9.02
CA SER A 238 9.19 9.27 -9.20
C SER A 238 8.01 10.25 -9.01
N GLN A 239 6.82 9.73 -8.76
CA GLN A 239 5.54 10.47 -8.81
C GLN A 239 5.25 11.38 -7.62
N TYR A 240 6.27 11.73 -6.81
CA TYR A 240 6.07 12.62 -5.69
C TYR A 240 5.53 13.98 -6.13
N THR A 241 4.40 14.33 -5.57
CA THR A 241 3.81 15.69 -5.64
C THR A 241 3.52 16.15 -4.22
N PRO A 242 3.76 17.42 -3.86
CA PRO A 242 3.43 17.93 -2.53
C PRO A 242 1.93 17.83 -2.25
N PHE A 243 1.56 17.13 -1.17
CA PHE A 243 0.20 17.03 -0.65
C PHE A 243 0.17 17.25 0.87
N GLY A 244 -1.01 17.48 1.42
CA GLY A 244 -1.23 17.53 2.84
C GLY A 244 -0.40 18.60 3.55
N GLU A 245 0.14 18.26 4.69
CA GLU A 245 0.90 19.18 5.56
C GLU A 245 2.15 19.77 4.88
N VAL A 246 2.71 19.07 3.89
CA VAL A 246 3.90 19.55 3.16
C VAL A 246 3.64 20.88 2.44
N LYS A 247 2.39 21.12 2.02
CA LYS A 247 2.00 22.39 1.34
C LYS A 247 1.91 23.58 2.29
N THR A 248 1.59 23.35 3.55
CA THR A 248 1.17 24.40 4.49
C THR A 248 2.10 24.57 5.69
N ASN A 249 2.78 23.52 6.13
CA ASN A 249 3.65 23.57 7.29
C ASN A 249 5.08 23.97 6.90
N PRO A 250 5.59 25.12 7.42
CA PRO A 250 6.95 25.60 7.13
C PRO A 250 8.08 24.62 7.44
N GLU A 251 7.87 23.68 8.36
CA GLU A 251 8.83 22.64 8.72
C GLU A 251 9.16 21.75 7.51
N PHE A 252 8.21 21.56 6.60
CA PHE A 252 8.36 20.76 5.39
C PHE A 252 8.66 21.56 4.13
N LYS A 253 9.02 22.85 4.24
CA LYS A 253 9.31 23.74 3.10
C LYS A 253 10.24 23.11 2.06
N LYS A 254 11.25 22.37 2.47
CA LYS A 254 12.20 21.70 1.57
C LYS A 254 11.57 20.56 0.75
N MET A 255 10.45 20.03 1.20
CA MET A 255 9.69 18.97 0.51
C MET A 255 8.55 19.54 -0.36
N ASN A 256 8.23 20.85 -0.25
CA ASN A 256 7.18 21.49 -1.05
C ASN A 256 7.66 21.78 -2.48
N ARG A 257 8.14 20.75 -3.15
CA ARG A 257 8.58 20.74 -4.56
C ARG A 257 8.58 19.30 -5.09
N ARG A 258 8.63 19.11 -6.38
CA ARG A 258 8.92 17.81 -6.98
C ARG A 258 10.37 17.41 -6.76
N ILE A 259 10.67 16.12 -6.92
CA ILE A 259 12.05 15.62 -6.93
C ILE A 259 12.83 16.18 -8.12
N THR A 260 14.13 16.34 -7.95
CA THR A 260 15.04 16.72 -9.04
C THR A 260 15.49 15.50 -9.84
N THR A 261 16.05 15.74 -11.02
CA THR A 261 16.71 14.71 -11.84
C THR A 261 17.80 14.00 -11.05
N PHE A 262 18.65 14.78 -10.38
CA PHE A 262 19.75 14.27 -9.57
C PHE A 262 19.27 13.32 -8.45
N GLU A 263 18.22 13.70 -7.73
CA GLU A 263 17.68 12.88 -6.63
C GLU A 263 17.16 11.54 -7.14
N TYR A 264 16.47 11.54 -8.28
CA TYR A 264 15.97 10.32 -8.90
C TYR A 264 17.08 9.44 -9.47
N GLU A 265 18.04 10.04 -10.19
CA GLU A 265 19.19 9.32 -10.77
C GLU A 265 20.02 8.62 -9.70
N LYS A 266 20.23 9.25 -8.53
CA LYS A 266 20.94 8.62 -7.40
C LYS A 266 20.20 7.41 -6.84
N ALA A 267 18.87 7.45 -6.79
CA ALA A 267 18.08 6.29 -6.41
C ALA A 267 18.10 5.21 -7.49
N LEU A 268 18.05 5.59 -8.76
CA LEU A 268 18.12 4.68 -9.91
C LEU A 268 19.47 3.97 -9.98
N ASP A 269 20.59 4.71 -9.81
CA ASP A 269 21.94 4.13 -9.73
C ASP A 269 21.99 3.03 -8.65
N ALA A 270 21.42 3.30 -7.47
CA ALA A 270 21.36 2.31 -6.39
C ALA A 270 20.52 1.07 -6.72
N VAL A 271 19.42 1.20 -7.48
CA VAL A 271 18.61 0.05 -7.95
C VAL A 271 19.44 -0.83 -8.88
N LEU A 272 20.17 -0.21 -9.82
CA LEU A 272 21.02 -0.93 -10.77
C LEU A 272 22.20 -1.62 -10.06
N GLU A 273 22.86 -0.93 -9.13
CA GLU A 273 23.95 -1.50 -8.31
C GLU A 273 23.49 -2.67 -7.43
N ALA A 274 22.26 -2.59 -6.89
CA ALA A 274 21.67 -3.65 -6.09
C ALA A 274 21.14 -4.84 -6.93
N GLY A 275 21.13 -4.74 -8.26
CA GLY A 275 20.63 -5.77 -9.17
C GLY A 275 19.12 -6.06 -9.04
N LEU A 276 18.35 -5.10 -8.52
CA LEU A 276 16.92 -5.25 -8.33
C LEU A 276 16.18 -5.19 -9.68
N GLN A 277 15.29 -6.15 -9.89
CA GLN A 277 14.45 -6.21 -11.09
C GLN A 277 13.06 -5.64 -10.81
N GLY A 278 12.42 -5.02 -11.81
CA GLY A 278 11.06 -4.52 -11.68
C GLY A 278 10.81 -3.24 -12.46
N PHE A 279 10.18 -2.25 -11.85
CA PHE A 279 9.62 -1.09 -12.53
C PHE A 279 10.31 0.20 -12.09
N MET A 280 10.62 1.04 -13.06
CA MET A 280 11.19 2.37 -12.84
C MET A 280 10.31 3.38 -13.56
N GLN A 281 9.64 4.24 -12.79
CA GLN A 281 8.74 5.23 -13.38
C GLN A 281 9.55 6.33 -14.08
N GLU A 282 9.08 6.75 -15.26
CA GLU A 282 9.57 7.95 -15.90
C GLU A 282 9.14 9.20 -15.13
N LYS A 283 9.90 10.30 -15.25
CA LYS A 283 9.60 11.58 -14.58
C LYS A 283 8.26 12.20 -14.99
N SER A 284 7.75 11.87 -16.18
CA SER A 284 6.43 12.26 -16.66
C SER A 284 5.28 11.72 -15.81
N SER A 285 5.54 10.73 -14.95
CA SER A 285 4.53 10.05 -14.12
C SER A 285 4.04 10.86 -12.91
N ALA A 286 4.65 12.02 -12.59
CA ALA A 286 4.21 12.86 -11.46
C ALA A 286 3.00 13.72 -11.84
N LYS A 287 1.80 13.10 -11.91
CA LYS A 287 0.56 13.79 -12.26
C LYS A 287 -0.49 13.64 -11.14
N GLU A 288 -1.23 14.72 -10.85
CA GLU A 288 -2.30 14.71 -9.84
C GLU A 288 -3.47 13.79 -10.25
N GLU A 289 -3.69 13.59 -11.55
CA GLU A 289 -4.74 12.73 -12.11
C GLU A 289 -4.61 11.24 -11.75
N TYR A 290 -3.47 10.79 -11.22
CA TYR A 290 -3.29 9.42 -10.73
C TYR A 290 -3.90 9.19 -9.35
N THR A 291 -4.31 10.25 -8.65
CA THR A 291 -5.07 10.13 -7.41
C THR A 291 -6.56 10.14 -7.77
N PRO A 292 -7.31 9.05 -7.51
CA PRO A 292 -8.72 9.01 -7.85
C PRO A 292 -9.55 9.97 -7.00
N SER A 293 -10.68 10.43 -7.54
CA SER A 293 -11.70 11.09 -6.73
C SER A 293 -12.29 10.09 -5.73
N PHE A 294 -12.43 10.49 -4.47
CA PHE A 294 -13.09 9.68 -3.43
C PHE A 294 -14.55 10.11 -3.32
N ASP A 295 -15.34 9.66 -4.29
CA ASP A 295 -16.72 10.05 -4.57
C ASP A 295 -17.75 8.95 -4.30
N PHE A 296 -17.36 7.96 -3.53
CA PHE A 296 -18.16 6.79 -3.15
C PHE A 296 -18.60 5.90 -4.33
N THR A 297 -17.94 6.02 -5.49
CA THR A 297 -18.21 5.13 -6.62
C THR A 297 -18.04 3.67 -6.21
N GLY A 298 -19.03 2.83 -6.51
CA GLY A 298 -19.00 1.36 -6.33
C GLY A 298 -19.21 0.87 -4.90
N ILE A 299 -19.67 1.74 -3.97
CA ILE A 299 -19.91 1.36 -2.57
C ILE A 299 -21.35 0.93 -2.32
#